data_8ce99d44091dbdc49269e562207f8696
#
_entry.id   8ce99d44091dbdc49269e562207f8696
#
_cell.length_a   1.000
_cell.length_b   1.000
_cell.length_c   1.000
_cell.angle_alpha   90.00
_cell.angle_beta   90.00
_cell.angle_gamma   90.00
#
_symmetry.space_group_name_H-M   'P 1'
#
loop_
_entity.id
_entity.type
_entity.pdbx_description
1 polymer ?
#
loop_
_entity_poly.entity_id
_entity_poly.type
_entity_poly.pdbx_seq_one_letter_code
_entity_poly.pdbx_strand_id
1 'polypeptide(L)'
;MAVKIYHGDILFTPSADRLEIHENSYIIVEDGVVSQICEKIPEQYQGAEVVDYGDKLIIPAFSDLHVHGAQYVQRGIGMDCLLSDWLNHYTFPQESRFQNMEYAKNCYDAFVDDMLRHGTFHANVFATIHREATNYLFDKMEEKGMYGYVGKVNMDRNSAPGLLQETTEESIRETLRWLEGCEGIRGIA
;
A
#
# COMPACT_ATOMS: atom_id res chain seq x y z
N MET A 1 10.08 -16.49 -21.53
CA MET A 1 8.80 -16.63 -20.80
C MET A 1 9.11 -17.35 -19.50
N ALA A 2 9.02 -16.66 -18.38
CA ALA A 2 9.27 -17.23 -17.06
C ALA A 2 7.96 -17.84 -16.54
N VAL A 3 7.96 -19.15 -16.27
CA VAL A 3 6.79 -19.86 -15.75
C VAL A 3 7.09 -20.27 -14.31
N LYS A 4 6.18 -19.95 -13.40
CA LYS A 4 6.16 -20.44 -12.01
C LYS A 4 4.81 -21.08 -11.72
N ILE A 5 4.84 -22.14 -10.94
CA ILE A 5 3.64 -22.88 -10.55
C ILE A 5 3.56 -22.90 -9.03
N TYR A 6 2.39 -22.60 -8.51
CA TYR A 6 2.11 -22.66 -7.08
C TYR A 6 1.04 -23.69 -6.81
N HIS A 7 1.29 -24.61 -5.87
CA HIS A 7 0.37 -25.67 -5.48
C HIS A 7 -0.16 -25.44 -4.07
N GLY A 8 -1.48 -25.65 -3.89
CA GLY A 8 -2.16 -25.55 -2.59
C GLY A 8 -3.68 -25.51 -2.75
N ASP A 9 -4.37 -25.16 -1.67
CA ASP A 9 -5.80 -24.88 -1.69
C ASP A 9 -6.02 -23.43 -2.07
N ILE A 10 -6.74 -23.17 -3.17
CA ILE A 10 -6.89 -21.84 -3.75
C ILE A 10 -8.29 -21.34 -3.48
N LEU A 11 -8.39 -20.09 -2.96
CA LEU A 11 -9.67 -19.45 -2.68
C LEU A 11 -9.62 -17.99 -3.12
N PHE A 12 -10.60 -17.59 -3.95
CA PHE A 12 -10.73 -16.19 -4.38
C PHE A 12 -12.17 -15.84 -4.77
N THR A 13 -12.44 -14.55 -4.94
CA THR A 13 -13.74 -14.00 -5.33
C THR A 13 -13.61 -13.32 -6.71
N PRO A 14 -14.02 -13.99 -7.80
CA PRO A 14 -13.99 -13.40 -9.14
C PRO A 14 -15.01 -12.26 -9.32
N SER A 15 -16.03 -12.20 -8.48
CA SER A 15 -17.03 -11.13 -8.40
C SER A 15 -17.57 -11.00 -6.96
N ALA A 16 -18.29 -9.93 -6.67
CA ALA A 16 -18.79 -9.63 -5.32
C ALA A 16 -19.74 -10.69 -4.75
N ASP A 17 -20.38 -11.47 -5.59
CA ASP A 17 -21.39 -12.48 -5.27
C ASP A 17 -20.92 -13.92 -5.49
N ARG A 18 -19.66 -14.12 -5.89
CA ARG A 18 -19.13 -15.43 -6.24
C ARG A 18 -17.82 -15.71 -5.50
N LEU A 19 -17.77 -16.85 -4.84
CA LEU A 19 -16.58 -17.44 -4.24
C LEU A 19 -16.17 -18.68 -5.04
N GLU A 20 -14.90 -18.79 -5.40
CA GLU A 20 -14.32 -19.99 -5.99
C GLU A 20 -13.33 -20.64 -5.03
N ILE A 21 -13.43 -21.96 -4.95
CA ILE A 21 -12.57 -22.82 -4.13
C ILE A 21 -12.04 -23.93 -5.04
N HIS A 22 -10.71 -24.08 -5.09
CA HIS A 22 -10.02 -25.11 -5.82
C HIS A 22 -9.08 -25.83 -4.86
N GLU A 23 -9.51 -26.96 -4.33
CA GLU A 23 -8.72 -27.80 -3.42
C GLU A 23 -7.61 -28.51 -4.20
N ASN A 24 -6.42 -28.64 -3.57
CA ASN A 24 -5.29 -29.40 -4.11
C ASN A 24 -4.99 -29.07 -5.59
N SER A 25 -4.91 -27.77 -5.88
CA SER A 25 -4.85 -27.24 -7.25
C SER A 25 -3.60 -26.41 -7.50
N TYR A 26 -3.37 -26.08 -8.77
CA TYR A 26 -2.19 -25.34 -9.23
C TYR A 26 -2.58 -24.00 -9.81
N ILE A 27 -1.83 -22.94 -9.45
CA ILE A 27 -1.84 -21.65 -10.13
C ILE A 27 -0.65 -21.62 -11.07
N ILE A 28 -0.90 -21.40 -12.36
CA ILE A 28 0.15 -21.18 -13.37
C ILE A 28 0.34 -19.68 -13.53
N VAL A 29 1.57 -19.22 -13.35
CA VAL A 29 1.97 -17.82 -13.53
C VAL A 29 2.97 -17.71 -14.67
N GLU A 30 2.64 -16.92 -15.69
CA GLU A 30 3.48 -16.64 -16.85
C GLU A 30 3.88 -15.16 -16.83
N ASP A 31 5.18 -14.89 -16.82
CA ASP A 31 5.74 -13.53 -16.79
C ASP A 31 5.11 -12.61 -15.70
N GLY A 32 4.81 -13.19 -14.52
CA GLY A 32 4.25 -12.47 -13.38
C GLY A 32 2.72 -12.35 -13.37
N VAL A 33 2.03 -12.92 -14.36
CA VAL A 33 0.56 -12.88 -14.46
C VAL A 33 -0.01 -14.28 -14.28
N VAL A 34 -1.08 -14.41 -13.49
CA VAL A 34 -1.83 -15.67 -13.36
C VAL A 34 -2.50 -15.98 -14.71
N SER A 35 -2.09 -17.06 -15.35
CA SER A 35 -2.66 -17.48 -16.64
C SER A 35 -3.83 -18.44 -16.47
N GLN A 36 -3.76 -19.35 -15.49
CA GLN A 36 -4.83 -20.31 -15.22
C GLN A 36 -4.72 -20.95 -13.83
N ILE A 37 -5.84 -21.52 -13.39
CA ILE A 37 -5.93 -22.44 -12.24
C ILE A 37 -6.36 -23.81 -12.77
N CYS A 38 -5.72 -24.88 -12.32
CA CYS A 38 -5.96 -26.22 -12.81
C CYS A 38 -5.69 -27.30 -11.75
N GLU A 39 -6.36 -28.44 -11.86
CA GLU A 39 -6.16 -29.60 -10.96
C GLU A 39 -4.90 -30.41 -11.31
N LYS A 40 -4.42 -30.30 -12.55
CA LYS A 40 -3.21 -30.98 -13.05
C LYS A 40 -2.40 -30.03 -13.90
N ILE A 41 -1.08 -30.09 -13.75
CA ILE A 41 -0.16 -29.28 -14.56
C ILE A 41 -0.27 -29.71 -16.03
N PRO A 42 -0.63 -28.81 -16.95
CA PRO A 42 -0.67 -29.11 -18.39
C PRO A 42 0.70 -29.53 -18.94
N GLU A 43 0.69 -30.38 -19.98
CA GLU A 43 1.92 -30.94 -20.57
C GLU A 43 2.94 -29.87 -20.98
N GLN A 44 2.48 -28.74 -21.46
CA GLN A 44 3.33 -27.60 -21.89
C GLN A 44 4.11 -26.94 -20.74
N TYR A 45 3.72 -27.16 -19.49
CA TYR A 45 4.39 -26.63 -18.31
C TYR A 45 5.12 -27.69 -17.48
N GLN A 46 5.18 -28.92 -17.98
CA GLN A 46 5.94 -30.00 -17.34
C GLN A 46 7.43 -29.63 -17.27
N GLY A 47 8.02 -29.70 -16.08
CA GLY A 47 9.39 -29.30 -15.83
C GLY A 47 9.58 -27.84 -15.38
N ALA A 48 8.51 -27.05 -15.30
CA ALA A 48 8.57 -25.74 -14.66
C ALA A 48 8.75 -25.87 -13.13
N GLU A 49 9.29 -24.83 -12.51
CA GLU A 49 9.45 -24.76 -11.05
C GLU A 49 8.08 -24.78 -10.36
N VAL A 50 7.90 -25.71 -9.43
CA VAL A 50 6.70 -25.80 -8.59
C VAL A 50 7.05 -25.42 -7.16
N VAL A 51 6.36 -24.41 -6.63
CA VAL A 51 6.36 -24.07 -5.21
C VAL A 51 5.17 -24.77 -4.56
N ASP A 52 5.44 -25.81 -3.79
CA ASP A 52 4.41 -26.62 -3.15
C ASP A 52 4.14 -26.11 -1.72
N TYR A 53 2.95 -25.60 -1.50
CA TYR A 53 2.45 -25.19 -0.18
C TYR A 53 1.67 -26.29 0.56
N GLY A 54 1.50 -27.45 -0.07
CA GLY A 54 0.75 -28.57 0.50
C GLY A 54 -0.72 -28.21 0.72
N ASP A 55 -1.17 -28.35 1.97
CA ASP A 55 -2.54 -28.06 2.43
C ASP A 55 -2.77 -26.60 2.85
N LYS A 56 -1.86 -25.70 2.50
CA LYS A 56 -2.01 -24.28 2.84
C LYS A 56 -2.92 -23.56 1.85
N LEU A 57 -3.64 -22.58 2.39
CA LEU A 57 -4.54 -21.73 1.62
C LEU A 57 -3.76 -20.65 0.85
N ILE A 58 -4.00 -20.56 -0.45
CA ILE A 58 -3.53 -19.50 -1.33
C ILE A 58 -4.71 -18.57 -1.61
N ILE A 59 -4.57 -17.31 -1.23
CA ILE A 59 -5.59 -16.27 -1.42
C ILE A 59 -4.99 -15.04 -2.13
N PRO A 60 -5.82 -14.19 -2.76
CA PRO A 60 -5.37 -12.88 -3.22
C PRO A 60 -4.79 -12.05 -2.09
N ALA A 61 -3.84 -11.18 -2.41
CA ALA A 61 -3.31 -10.22 -1.48
C ALA A 61 -4.39 -9.27 -0.94
N PHE A 62 -4.18 -8.74 0.25
CA PHE A 62 -5.12 -7.80 0.87
C PHE A 62 -5.05 -6.41 0.26
N SER A 63 -6.19 -5.71 0.34
CA SER A 63 -6.32 -4.28 -0.01
C SER A 63 -6.67 -3.49 1.24
N ASP A 64 -5.90 -2.45 1.53
CA ASP A 64 -6.23 -1.45 2.54
C ASP A 64 -6.70 -0.17 1.85
N LEU A 65 -8.00 0.07 1.88
CA LEU A 65 -8.64 1.16 1.14
C LEU A 65 -8.65 2.49 1.89
N HIS A 66 -8.13 2.55 3.14
CA HIS A 66 -8.04 3.77 3.93
C HIS A 66 -7.00 3.64 5.02
N VAL A 67 -5.79 4.13 4.77
CA VAL A 67 -4.70 4.11 5.74
C VAL A 67 -3.93 5.43 5.75
N HIS A 68 -3.49 5.86 6.94
CA HIS A 68 -2.65 7.04 7.12
C HIS A 68 -1.19 6.63 7.31
N GLY A 69 -0.37 6.74 6.28
CA GLY A 69 1.03 6.31 6.30
C GLY A 69 1.87 7.03 7.37
N ALA A 70 1.61 8.32 7.59
CA ALA A 70 2.32 9.11 8.59
C ALA A 70 1.98 8.73 10.05
N GLN A 71 0.86 8.04 10.27
CA GLN A 71 0.43 7.60 11.59
C GLN A 71 0.96 6.22 11.97
N TYR A 72 1.67 5.57 11.07
CA TYR A 72 2.27 4.26 11.30
C TYR A 72 3.10 4.18 12.59
N VAL A 73 3.87 5.22 12.87
CA VAL A 73 4.79 5.28 14.03
C VAL A 73 4.09 5.39 15.38
N GLN A 74 2.80 5.71 15.40
CA GLN A 74 2.02 5.88 16.63
C GLN A 74 0.93 4.82 16.80
N ARG A 75 1.00 3.71 16.10
CA ARG A 75 0.05 2.60 16.22
C ARG A 75 -0.09 2.15 17.67
N GLY A 76 -1.33 2.08 18.15
CA GLY A 76 -1.64 1.67 19.52
C GLY A 76 -1.37 2.72 20.61
N ILE A 77 -0.98 3.95 20.25
CA ILE A 77 -0.74 5.04 21.18
C ILE A 77 -1.98 5.92 21.31
N GLY A 78 -2.38 6.27 22.52
CA GLY A 78 -3.49 7.18 22.80
C GLY A 78 -4.87 6.63 22.43
N MET A 79 -5.04 5.32 22.41
CA MET A 79 -6.30 4.67 22.02
C MET A 79 -7.47 4.93 22.97
N ASP A 80 -7.21 5.47 24.14
CA ASP A 80 -8.17 5.84 25.18
C ASP A 80 -8.51 7.34 25.16
N CYS A 81 -7.93 8.12 24.26
CA CYS A 81 -8.19 9.54 24.10
C CYS A 81 -9.44 9.84 23.26
N LEU A 82 -10.06 10.99 23.49
CA LEU A 82 -10.98 11.56 22.50
C LEU A 82 -10.24 11.96 21.23
N LEU A 83 -10.92 11.96 20.09
CA LEU A 83 -10.28 12.23 18.79
C LEU A 83 -9.48 13.54 18.76
N SER A 84 -10.04 14.63 19.30
CA SER A 84 -9.37 15.94 19.34
C SER A 84 -8.09 15.89 20.18
N ASP A 85 -8.12 15.19 21.31
CA ASP A 85 -6.97 15.06 22.19
C ASP A 85 -5.91 14.17 21.58
N TRP A 86 -6.32 13.08 20.96
CA TRP A 86 -5.43 12.19 20.22
C TRP A 86 -4.74 12.90 19.04
N LEU A 87 -5.48 13.67 18.25
CA LEU A 87 -4.91 14.47 17.16
C LEU A 87 -3.88 15.47 17.65
N ASN A 88 -4.21 16.25 18.68
CA ASN A 88 -3.35 17.32 19.18
C ASN A 88 -2.11 16.82 19.93
N HIS A 89 -2.23 15.75 20.72
CA HIS A 89 -1.15 15.26 21.58
C HIS A 89 -0.24 14.24 20.88
N TYR A 90 -0.75 13.49 19.90
CA TYR A 90 0.01 12.41 19.25
C TYR A 90 0.14 12.61 17.75
N THR A 91 -0.96 12.74 17.02
CA THR A 91 -0.97 12.70 15.56
C THR A 91 -0.24 13.89 14.96
N PHE A 92 -0.67 15.10 15.25
CA PHE A 92 -0.07 16.30 14.67
C PHE A 92 1.41 16.48 15.02
N PRO A 93 1.86 16.25 16.28
CA PRO A 93 3.29 16.27 16.59
C PRO A 93 4.11 15.25 15.81
N GLN A 94 3.57 14.05 15.55
CA GLN A 94 4.28 13.04 14.75
C GLN A 94 4.27 13.35 13.26
N GLU A 95 3.14 13.76 12.70
CA GLU A 95 3.04 14.11 11.28
C GLU A 95 3.90 15.32 10.91
N SER A 96 4.05 16.31 11.79
CA SER A 96 4.93 17.47 11.55
C SER A 96 6.41 17.07 11.36
N ARG A 97 6.84 15.95 11.93
CA ARG A 97 8.23 15.44 11.79
C ARG A 97 8.55 14.97 10.38
N PHE A 98 7.54 14.68 9.56
CA PHE A 98 7.74 14.27 8.16
C PHE A 98 8.28 15.40 7.25
N GLN A 99 8.39 16.64 7.76
CA GLN A 99 9.20 17.69 7.16
C GLN A 99 10.68 17.29 7.07
N ASN A 100 11.17 16.50 8.02
CA ASN A 100 12.52 15.93 7.97
C ASN A 100 12.52 14.69 7.10
N MET A 101 13.21 14.75 5.95
CA MET A 101 13.22 13.66 4.98
C MET A 101 13.90 12.39 5.46
N GLU A 102 14.88 12.47 6.36
CA GLU A 102 15.50 11.27 6.95
C GLU A 102 14.48 10.53 7.83
N TYR A 103 13.73 11.27 8.66
CA TYR A 103 12.65 10.71 9.45
C TYR A 103 11.54 10.11 8.57
N ALA A 104 11.11 10.85 7.54
CA ALA A 104 10.07 10.39 6.62
C ALA A 104 10.45 9.08 5.91
N LYS A 105 11.68 8.99 5.39
CA LYS A 105 12.21 7.79 4.74
C LYS A 105 12.18 6.59 5.67
N ASN A 106 12.75 6.72 6.86
CA ASN A 106 12.78 5.61 7.83
C ASN A 106 11.38 5.13 8.20
N CYS A 107 10.42 6.06 8.38
CA CYS A 107 9.04 5.71 8.71
C CYS A 107 8.31 5.05 7.55
N TYR A 108 8.43 5.59 6.35
CA TYR A 108 7.74 5.04 5.18
C TYR A 108 8.35 3.72 4.69
N ASP A 109 9.66 3.53 4.81
CA ASP A 109 10.30 2.24 4.53
C ASP A 109 9.72 1.15 5.44
N ALA A 110 9.66 1.42 6.76
CA ALA A 110 9.08 0.49 7.72
C ALA A 110 7.58 0.25 7.47
N PHE A 111 6.83 1.29 7.13
CA PHE A 111 5.40 1.21 6.81
C PHE A 111 5.15 0.30 5.61
N VAL A 112 5.84 0.54 4.50
CA VAL A 112 5.68 -0.24 3.26
C VAL A 112 6.12 -1.69 3.45
N ASP A 113 7.26 -1.90 4.10
CA ASP A 113 7.76 -3.25 4.38
C ASP A 113 6.80 -4.05 5.30
N ASP A 114 6.20 -3.40 6.30
CA ASP A 114 5.21 -4.06 7.17
C ASP A 114 3.91 -4.38 6.44
N MET A 115 3.42 -3.49 5.58
CA MET A 115 2.24 -3.78 4.75
C MET A 115 2.47 -5.04 3.92
N LEU A 116 3.59 -5.14 3.23
CA LEU A 116 3.95 -6.30 2.42
C LEU A 116 4.09 -7.58 3.26
N ARG A 117 4.74 -7.51 4.42
CA ARG A 117 4.88 -8.65 5.34
C ARG A 117 3.54 -9.18 5.84
N HIS A 118 2.53 -8.32 5.93
CA HIS A 118 1.17 -8.69 6.34
C HIS A 118 0.25 -8.99 5.15
N GLY A 119 0.80 -9.05 3.92
CA GLY A 119 0.07 -9.46 2.72
C GLY A 119 -0.77 -8.35 2.08
N THR A 120 -0.57 -7.08 2.45
CA THR A 120 -1.25 -5.94 1.82
C THR A 120 -0.42 -5.43 0.65
N PHE A 121 -0.95 -5.57 -0.58
CA PHE A 121 -0.29 -5.13 -1.82
C PHE A 121 -0.99 -3.98 -2.53
N HIS A 122 -2.24 -3.71 -2.15
CA HIS A 122 -3.01 -2.59 -2.65
C HIS A 122 -3.39 -1.68 -1.50
N ALA A 123 -3.12 -0.37 -1.60
CA ALA A 123 -3.44 0.57 -0.54
C ALA A 123 -3.82 1.95 -1.06
N ASN A 124 -4.83 2.57 -0.38
CA ASN A 124 -5.16 3.97 -0.56
C ASN A 124 -4.62 4.73 0.67
N VAL A 125 -3.52 5.45 0.46
CA VAL A 125 -2.73 6.04 1.55
C VAL A 125 -2.89 7.54 1.61
N PHE A 126 -3.33 8.06 2.75
CA PHE A 126 -3.16 9.46 3.12
C PHE A 126 -1.72 9.65 3.63
N ALA A 127 -0.95 10.48 2.94
CA ALA A 127 0.43 10.76 3.31
C ALA A 127 0.53 11.94 4.31
N THR A 128 1.17 13.02 3.93
CA THR A 128 1.30 14.24 4.72
C THR A 128 1.08 15.49 3.86
N ILE A 129 1.16 16.67 4.47
CA ILE A 129 1.21 17.94 3.73
C ILE A 129 2.55 18.15 3.01
N HIS A 130 3.62 17.45 3.43
CA HIS A 130 4.97 17.61 2.92
C HIS A 130 5.14 16.87 1.59
N ARG A 131 5.21 17.64 0.50
CA ARG A 131 5.28 17.11 -0.87
C ARG A 131 6.41 16.10 -1.08
N GLU A 132 7.63 16.42 -0.63
CA GLU A 132 8.79 15.55 -0.84
C GLU A 132 8.66 14.21 -0.10
N ALA A 133 8.11 14.22 1.11
CA ALA A 133 7.82 13.00 1.85
C ALA A 133 6.72 12.17 1.17
N THR A 134 5.69 12.83 0.62
CA THR A 134 4.62 12.17 -0.12
C THR A 134 5.14 11.53 -1.40
N ASN A 135 5.99 12.22 -2.17
CA ASN A 135 6.65 11.66 -3.35
C ASN A 135 7.50 10.43 -2.98
N TYR A 136 8.26 10.52 -1.89
CA TYR A 136 9.08 9.40 -1.44
C TYR A 136 8.23 8.15 -1.12
N LEU A 137 7.09 8.32 -0.45
CA LEU A 137 6.18 7.21 -0.18
C LEU A 137 5.65 6.60 -1.48
N PHE A 138 5.26 7.45 -2.43
CA PHE A 138 4.79 7.03 -3.73
C PHE A 138 5.84 6.18 -4.47
N ASP A 139 7.07 6.73 -4.62
CA ASP A 139 8.19 6.04 -5.26
C ASP A 139 8.52 4.71 -4.57
N LYS A 140 8.43 4.68 -3.23
CA LYS A 140 8.73 3.49 -2.44
C LYS A 140 7.70 2.39 -2.63
N MET A 141 6.42 2.73 -2.70
CA MET A 141 5.36 1.76 -2.99
C MET A 141 5.52 1.18 -4.40
N GLU A 142 5.85 2.02 -5.39
CA GLU A 142 6.11 1.58 -6.76
C GLU A 142 7.35 0.68 -6.85
N GLU A 143 8.47 1.07 -6.22
CA GLU A 143 9.71 0.26 -6.14
C GLU A 143 9.44 -1.16 -5.61
N LYS A 144 8.55 -1.26 -4.64
CA LYS A 144 8.17 -2.52 -3.99
C LYS A 144 7.10 -3.31 -4.74
N GLY A 145 6.59 -2.81 -5.84
CA GLY A 145 5.54 -3.46 -6.64
C GLY A 145 4.15 -3.39 -6.03
N MET A 146 3.93 -2.53 -5.05
CA MET A 146 2.60 -2.21 -4.55
C MET A 146 1.87 -1.32 -5.55
N TYR A 147 0.53 -1.29 -5.48
CA TYR A 147 -0.29 -0.37 -6.25
C TYR A 147 -1.45 0.17 -5.40
N GLY A 148 -2.09 1.23 -5.90
CA GLY A 148 -3.17 1.92 -5.19
C GLY A 148 -3.09 3.43 -5.41
N TYR A 149 -3.44 4.19 -4.39
CA TYR A 149 -3.42 5.65 -4.42
C TYR A 149 -2.66 6.21 -3.24
N VAL A 150 -1.84 7.22 -3.50
CA VAL A 150 -1.19 8.02 -2.46
C VAL A 150 -1.71 9.44 -2.57
N GLY A 151 -2.26 9.99 -1.51
CA GLY A 151 -2.81 11.34 -1.48
C GLY A 151 -1.98 12.28 -0.61
N LYS A 152 -1.58 13.44 -1.16
CA LYS A 152 -1.06 14.56 -0.37
C LYS A 152 -2.19 15.16 0.46
N VAL A 153 -1.96 15.32 1.75
CA VAL A 153 -2.91 15.95 2.67
C VAL A 153 -2.85 17.49 2.54
N ASN A 154 -3.98 18.14 2.76
CA ASN A 154 -4.11 19.61 2.74
C ASN A 154 -4.66 20.10 4.08
N MET A 155 -3.96 21.06 4.68
CA MET A 155 -4.32 21.66 5.97
C MET A 155 -4.07 23.17 5.91
N ASP A 156 -5.09 23.93 5.47
CA ASP A 156 -5.00 25.38 5.31
C ASP A 156 -5.59 26.17 6.49
N ARG A 157 -6.21 25.48 7.46
CA ARG A 157 -6.81 26.07 8.67
C ARG A 157 -6.99 25.05 9.78
N ASN A 158 -7.09 25.54 11.03
CA ASN A 158 -7.36 24.71 12.21
C ASN A 158 -6.39 23.53 12.42
N SER A 159 -5.16 23.68 11.96
CA SER A 159 -4.11 22.69 12.10
C SER A 159 -3.05 23.11 13.11
N ALA A 160 -2.25 22.14 13.55
CA ALA A 160 -1.16 22.38 14.47
C ALA A 160 0.02 23.13 13.79
N PRO A 161 0.86 23.83 14.57
CA PRO A 161 2.11 24.37 14.07
C PRO A 161 2.96 23.30 13.39
N GLY A 162 3.52 23.62 12.21
CA GLY A 162 4.31 22.70 11.38
C GLY A 162 3.49 21.82 10.43
N LEU A 163 2.15 21.85 10.54
CA LEU A 163 1.24 21.20 9.59
C LEU A 163 0.29 22.18 8.92
N LEU A 164 0.26 23.43 9.38
CA LEU A 164 -0.57 24.46 8.78
C LEU A 164 0.12 25.03 7.53
N GLN A 165 -0.56 24.97 6.39
CA GLN A 165 -0.19 25.71 5.18
C GLN A 165 -0.72 27.13 5.32
N GLU A 166 0.06 28.13 4.85
CA GLU A 166 -0.22 29.54 5.14
C GLU A 166 -1.57 30.01 4.59
N THR A 167 -1.93 29.55 3.37
CA THR A 167 -3.20 29.91 2.72
C THR A 167 -3.78 28.74 1.94
N THR A 168 -5.08 28.84 1.62
CA THR A 168 -5.75 27.89 0.72
C THR A 168 -5.09 27.87 -0.67
N GLU A 169 -4.69 29.05 -1.18
CA GLU A 169 -4.01 29.16 -2.48
C GLU A 169 -2.66 28.47 -2.47
N GLU A 170 -1.92 28.53 -1.37
CA GLU A 170 -0.67 27.80 -1.23
C GLU A 170 -0.90 26.29 -1.16
N SER A 171 -1.89 25.86 -0.41
CA SER A 171 -2.29 24.45 -0.34
C SER A 171 -2.62 23.88 -1.72
N ILE A 172 -3.40 24.62 -2.52
CA ILE A 172 -3.74 24.26 -3.91
C ILE A 172 -2.48 24.21 -4.78
N ARG A 173 -1.63 25.24 -4.70
CA ARG A 173 -0.39 25.32 -5.47
C ARG A 173 0.55 24.14 -5.18
N GLU A 174 0.74 23.79 -3.92
CA GLU A 174 1.57 22.66 -3.52
C GLU A 174 0.96 21.31 -3.96
N THR A 175 -0.35 21.21 -3.99
CA THR A 175 -1.04 20.01 -4.53
C THR A 175 -0.82 19.89 -6.03
N LEU A 176 -0.93 20.97 -6.78
CA LEU A 176 -0.68 20.95 -8.23
C LEU A 176 0.78 20.61 -8.54
N ARG A 177 1.74 21.18 -7.80
CA ARG A 177 3.16 20.83 -7.92
C ARG A 177 3.45 19.36 -7.59
N TRP A 178 2.71 18.81 -6.62
CA TRP A 178 2.82 17.40 -6.29
C TRP A 178 2.31 16.53 -7.45
N LEU A 179 1.16 16.85 -8.01
CA LEU A 179 0.58 16.14 -9.16
C LEU A 179 1.49 16.19 -10.40
N GLU A 180 2.12 17.35 -10.69
CA GLU A 180 3.10 17.47 -11.77
C GLU A 180 4.29 16.52 -11.59
N GLY A 181 4.71 16.28 -10.34
CA GLY A 181 5.77 15.31 -10.01
C GLY A 181 5.35 13.84 -10.17
N CYS A 182 4.04 13.56 -10.23
CA CYS A 182 3.49 12.20 -10.41
C CYS A 182 3.21 11.86 -11.88
N GLU A 183 3.38 12.79 -12.82
CA GLU A 183 3.15 12.53 -14.25
C GLU A 183 4.09 11.46 -14.79
N GLY A 184 3.51 10.46 -15.45
CA GLY A 184 4.24 9.36 -16.09
C GLY A 184 4.53 8.15 -15.20
N ILE A 185 4.15 8.16 -13.95
CA ILE A 185 4.30 7.01 -13.05
C ILE A 185 3.07 6.10 -13.18
N ARG A 186 3.30 4.81 -13.37
CA ARG A 186 2.23 3.82 -13.58
C ARG A 186 1.69 3.29 -12.26
N GLY A 187 0.37 3.36 -12.10
CA GLY A 187 -0.38 2.54 -11.15
C GLY A 187 -0.60 3.14 -9.77
N ILE A 188 -0.04 4.30 -9.46
CA ILE A 188 -0.26 5.00 -8.19
C ILE A 188 -0.44 6.50 -8.48
N ALA A 189 -1.57 7.06 -8.09
CA ALA A 189 -1.83 8.50 -8.21
C ALA A 189 -2.67 9.00 -7.02
#